data_c71ffb9c4b2360a0487a39b0b6f24dc2
#
_entry.id   c71ffb9c4b2360a0487a39b0b6f24dc2
#
_cell.length_a   1.000
_cell.length_b   1.000
_cell.length_c   1.000
_cell.angle_alpha   90.00
_cell.angle_beta   90.00
_cell.angle_gamma   90.00
#
_symmetry.space_group_name_H-M   'P 1'
#
loop_
_entity.id
_entity.type
_entity.pdbx_description
1 polymer ?
#
loop_
_entity_poly.entity_id
_entity_poly.type
_entity_poly.pdbx_seq_one_letter_code
_entity_poly.pdbx_strand_id
1 'polypeptide(L)'
;MELQGLLIVCPLVFLAGFVDAIAGGGGIISLPAYLFAGIPPHMALGTNKLSSTSGTLISTIRYMKNGYLKGIGLLAALAAVAAIAGSAAGSRIALFVPEKIIENLMLIVLPVVAFFVLRNKSFSEEKEAQPLPGKKRIFLTLAAAFGIGMYDGLYGPGTGTFLLLVLTGITHLSMKQASAATKIINLSSNVSALITFLISGSVDYRLGIAGAVCCIAGHYVGAGMVVKDGTKIVKPVVIFVLAALFIKVILGK
;
A
#
# COMPACT_ATOMS: atom_id res chain seq x y z
N MET A 1 -24.40 6.94 14.66
CA MET A 1 -23.14 7.20 13.99
C MET A 1 -22.14 6.07 14.17
N GLU A 2 -21.89 5.54 15.37
CA GLU A 2 -20.83 4.53 15.60
C GLU A 2 -21.10 3.18 14.87
N LEU A 3 -22.28 2.63 14.98
CA LEU A 3 -22.61 1.35 14.32
C LEU A 3 -22.59 1.45 12.80
N GLN A 4 -23.07 2.56 12.25
CA GLN A 4 -23.02 2.82 10.81
C GLN A 4 -21.58 2.94 10.28
N GLY A 5 -20.70 3.60 11.04
CA GLY A 5 -19.28 3.69 10.70
C GLY A 5 -18.61 2.31 10.65
N LEU A 6 -18.87 1.44 11.63
CA LEU A 6 -18.34 0.08 11.65
C LEU A 6 -18.88 -0.78 10.50
N LEU A 7 -20.17 -0.66 10.17
CA LEU A 7 -20.77 -1.38 9.05
C LEU A 7 -20.18 -0.99 7.68
N ILE A 8 -19.66 0.22 7.54
CA ILE A 8 -18.97 0.69 6.34
C ILE A 8 -17.50 0.27 6.38
N VAL A 9 -16.81 0.57 7.48
CA VAL A 9 -15.35 0.40 7.60
C VAL A 9 -14.96 -1.09 7.57
N CYS A 10 -15.61 -1.94 8.34
CA CYS A 10 -15.19 -3.34 8.47
C CYS A 10 -15.16 -4.11 7.14
N PRO A 11 -16.23 -4.15 6.34
CA PRO A 11 -16.20 -4.91 5.08
C PRO A 11 -15.26 -4.27 4.05
N LEU A 12 -15.21 -2.93 3.97
CA LEU A 12 -14.34 -2.26 3.01
C LEU A 12 -12.86 -2.37 3.40
N VAL A 13 -12.52 -2.31 4.68
CA VAL A 13 -11.14 -2.47 5.14
C VAL A 13 -10.69 -3.93 5.07
N PHE A 14 -11.59 -4.90 5.27
CA PHE A 14 -11.29 -6.31 4.95
C PHE A 14 -10.95 -6.47 3.47
N LEU A 15 -11.77 -5.95 2.58
CA LEU A 15 -11.53 -6.00 1.13
C LEU A 15 -10.24 -5.26 0.76
N ALA A 16 -9.99 -4.10 1.36
CA ALA A 16 -8.75 -3.36 1.21
C ALA A 16 -7.53 -4.18 1.60
N GLY A 17 -7.57 -4.84 2.76
CA GLY A 17 -6.50 -5.71 3.22
C GLY A 17 -6.27 -6.92 2.32
N PHE A 18 -7.36 -7.54 1.84
CA PHE A 18 -7.30 -8.65 0.89
C PHE A 18 -6.58 -8.25 -0.40
N VAL A 19 -7.02 -7.16 -0.98
CA VAL A 19 -6.43 -6.61 -2.21
C VAL A 19 -4.99 -6.16 -1.99
N ASP A 20 -4.73 -5.46 -0.88
CA ASP A 20 -3.38 -4.99 -0.55
C ASP A 20 -2.41 -6.15 -0.40
N ALA A 21 -2.82 -7.23 0.25
CA ALA A 21 -1.97 -8.42 0.40
C ALA A 21 -1.51 -8.96 -0.96
N ILE A 22 -2.39 -8.97 -1.95
CA ILE A 22 -2.15 -9.57 -3.27
C ILE A 22 -1.36 -8.62 -4.17
N ALA A 23 -1.83 -7.38 -4.30
CA ALA A 23 -1.43 -6.46 -5.37
C ALA A 23 -0.86 -5.14 -4.88
N GLY A 24 -0.98 -4.86 -3.58
CA GLY A 24 -0.78 -3.53 -3.04
C GLY A 24 -1.92 -2.58 -3.41
N GLY A 25 -2.06 -1.48 -2.72
CA GLY A 25 -3.07 -0.47 -3.07
C GLY A 25 -4.36 -0.52 -2.25
N GLY A 26 -4.41 -1.27 -1.15
CA GLY A 26 -5.58 -1.32 -0.26
C GLY A 26 -6.03 0.05 0.24
N GLY A 27 -5.11 0.99 0.42
CA GLY A 27 -5.41 2.38 0.79
C GLY A 27 -6.40 3.10 -0.12
N ILE A 28 -6.52 2.67 -1.36
CA ILE A 28 -7.49 3.18 -2.34
C ILE A 28 -8.93 2.85 -1.93
N ILE A 29 -9.14 1.77 -1.20
CA ILE A 29 -10.44 1.33 -0.69
C ILE A 29 -10.62 1.79 0.75
N SER A 30 -9.61 1.58 1.61
CA SER A 30 -9.71 1.85 3.05
C SER A 30 -9.78 3.33 3.39
N LEU A 31 -9.02 4.20 2.71
CA LEU A 31 -9.07 5.64 3.01
C LEU A 31 -10.45 6.25 2.71
N PRO A 32 -11.08 6.03 1.53
CA PRO A 32 -12.47 6.42 1.32
C PRO A 32 -13.46 5.80 2.33
N ALA A 33 -13.23 4.56 2.78
CA ALA A 33 -14.11 3.93 3.76
C ALA A 33 -14.14 4.71 5.08
N TYR A 34 -12.99 5.17 5.55
CA TYR A 34 -12.90 6.02 6.74
C TYR A 34 -13.55 7.38 6.54
N LEU A 35 -13.39 8.01 5.38
CA LEU A 35 -14.06 9.29 5.08
C LEU A 35 -15.59 9.12 5.02
N PHE A 36 -16.09 8.04 4.42
CA PHE A 36 -17.53 7.73 4.40
C PHE A 36 -18.11 7.43 5.80
N ALA A 37 -17.26 6.98 6.71
CA ALA A 37 -17.62 6.84 8.11
C ALA A 37 -17.69 8.19 8.87
N GLY A 38 -17.36 9.31 8.20
CA GLY A 38 -17.45 10.67 8.75
C GLY A 38 -16.21 11.13 9.49
N ILE A 39 -15.05 10.46 9.32
CA ILE A 39 -13.79 10.88 9.94
C ILE A 39 -13.17 12.01 9.10
N PRO A 40 -12.68 13.09 9.73
CA PRO A 40 -11.96 14.16 9.04
C PRO A 40 -10.72 13.63 8.27
N PRO A 41 -10.32 14.26 7.15
CA PRO A 41 -9.27 13.76 6.28
C PRO A 41 -7.94 13.40 6.95
N HIS A 42 -7.41 14.26 7.83
CA HIS A 42 -6.17 13.96 8.57
C HIS A 42 -6.31 12.74 9.50
N MET A 43 -7.44 12.67 10.22
CA MET A 43 -7.72 11.50 11.06
C MET A 43 -7.92 10.23 10.23
N ALA A 44 -8.54 10.33 9.04
CA ALA A 44 -8.70 9.21 8.12
C ALA A 44 -7.35 8.68 7.64
N LEU A 45 -6.39 9.58 7.32
CA LEU A 45 -5.01 9.18 6.98
C LEU A 45 -4.36 8.40 8.13
N GLY A 46 -4.35 8.93 9.34
CA GLY A 46 -3.73 8.27 10.50
C GLY A 46 -4.42 6.97 10.89
N THR A 47 -5.75 6.94 10.88
CA THR A 47 -6.56 5.75 11.16
C THR A 47 -6.31 4.64 10.12
N ASN A 48 -6.19 5.02 8.85
CA ASN A 48 -5.80 4.11 7.79
C ASN A 48 -4.39 3.52 8.01
N LYS A 49 -3.43 4.32 8.49
CA LYS A 49 -2.08 3.82 8.82
C LYS A 49 -2.10 2.79 9.94
N LEU A 50 -2.97 2.94 10.94
CA LEU A 50 -3.13 1.95 12.01
C LEU A 50 -3.62 0.60 11.46
N SER A 51 -4.69 0.60 10.68
CA SER A 51 -5.23 -0.64 10.09
C SER A 51 -4.28 -1.25 9.06
N SER A 52 -3.68 -0.44 8.18
CA SER A 52 -2.76 -0.91 7.14
C SER A 52 -1.46 -1.48 7.73
N THR A 53 -0.88 -0.85 8.76
CA THR A 53 0.30 -1.38 9.46
C THR A 53 0.01 -2.79 10.01
N SER A 54 -1.12 -2.95 10.68
CA SER A 54 -1.52 -4.22 11.30
C SER A 54 -1.71 -5.32 10.24
N GLY A 55 -2.40 -5.01 9.14
CA GLY A 55 -2.62 -5.98 8.06
C GLY A 55 -1.33 -6.31 7.29
N THR A 56 -0.56 -5.28 6.89
CA THR A 56 0.68 -5.47 6.13
C THR A 56 1.72 -6.28 6.89
N LEU A 57 1.75 -6.19 8.24
CA LEU A 57 2.60 -7.03 9.08
C LEU A 57 2.33 -8.52 8.83
N ILE A 58 1.05 -8.93 8.73
CA ILE A 58 0.66 -10.32 8.51
C ILE A 58 1.15 -10.82 7.14
N SER A 59 0.92 -10.06 6.07
CA SER A 59 1.39 -10.45 4.74
C SER A 59 2.92 -10.45 4.64
N THR A 60 3.59 -9.50 5.30
CA THR A 60 5.06 -9.44 5.37
C THR A 60 5.62 -10.70 6.01
N ILE A 61 5.14 -11.07 7.21
CA ILE A 61 5.57 -12.30 7.91
C ILE A 61 5.32 -13.53 7.03
N ARG A 62 4.18 -13.60 6.36
CA ARG A 62 3.82 -14.74 5.53
C ARG A 62 4.75 -14.88 4.32
N TYR A 63 5.07 -13.80 3.62
CA TYR A 63 5.98 -13.82 2.48
C TYR A 63 7.42 -14.13 2.91
N MET A 64 7.88 -13.60 4.06
CA MET A 64 9.18 -13.93 4.63
C MET A 64 9.30 -15.43 4.94
N LYS A 65 8.31 -16.00 5.63
CA LYS A 65 8.28 -17.44 5.98
C LYS A 65 8.27 -18.35 4.76
N ASN A 66 7.71 -17.91 3.64
CA ASN A 66 7.66 -18.67 2.40
C ASN A 66 8.85 -18.39 1.45
N GLY A 67 9.92 -17.75 1.95
CA GLY A 67 11.17 -17.59 1.22
C GLY A 67 11.15 -16.60 0.08
N TYR A 68 10.17 -15.70 0.01
CA TYR A 68 10.06 -14.70 -1.06
C TYR A 68 11.17 -13.65 -1.03
N LEU A 69 11.89 -13.52 0.10
CA LEU A 69 13.06 -12.62 0.26
C LEU A 69 14.40 -13.28 -0.09
N LYS A 70 14.41 -14.53 -0.51
CA LYS A 70 15.65 -15.24 -0.79
C LYS A 70 16.48 -14.46 -1.82
N GLY A 71 17.74 -14.15 -1.45
CA GLY A 71 18.68 -13.41 -2.29
C GLY A 71 18.53 -11.88 -2.30
N ILE A 72 17.52 -11.31 -1.64
CA ILE A 72 17.30 -9.85 -1.60
C ILE A 72 17.11 -9.27 -0.18
N GLY A 73 17.36 -10.07 0.87
CA GLY A 73 17.06 -9.65 2.26
C GLY A 73 17.76 -8.34 2.66
N LEU A 74 19.05 -8.19 2.35
CA LEU A 74 19.79 -6.96 2.63
C LEU A 74 19.24 -5.77 1.83
N LEU A 75 18.92 -5.96 0.54
CA LEU A 75 18.34 -4.92 -0.30
C LEU A 75 16.99 -4.45 0.26
N ALA A 76 16.14 -5.38 0.69
CA ALA A 76 14.84 -5.08 1.29
C ALA A 76 14.99 -4.33 2.62
N ALA A 77 15.98 -4.70 3.46
CA ALA A 77 16.27 -4.01 4.72
C ALA A 77 16.74 -2.57 4.49
N LEU A 78 17.67 -2.36 3.55
CA LEU A 78 18.13 -1.01 3.19
C LEU A 78 16.99 -0.16 2.61
N ALA A 79 16.14 -0.75 1.77
CA ALA A 79 14.97 -0.09 1.22
C ALA A 79 13.94 0.27 2.30
N ALA A 80 13.79 -0.58 3.33
CA ALA A 80 12.94 -0.28 4.49
C ALA A 80 13.41 0.99 5.23
N VAL A 81 14.71 1.14 5.45
CA VAL A 81 15.28 2.34 6.08
C VAL A 81 15.02 3.59 5.22
N ALA A 82 15.23 3.49 3.90
CA ALA A 82 14.93 4.59 2.98
C ALA A 82 13.43 4.96 3.01
N ALA A 83 12.54 3.97 3.06
CA ALA A 83 11.10 4.18 3.15
C ALA A 83 10.66 4.83 4.47
N ILE A 84 11.27 4.46 5.59
CA ILE A 84 11.06 5.12 6.90
C ILE A 84 11.39 6.60 6.81
N ALA A 85 12.56 6.94 6.26
CA ALA A 85 12.99 8.33 6.11
C ALA A 85 12.05 9.13 5.19
N GLY A 86 11.69 8.56 4.03
CA GLY A 86 10.75 9.18 3.11
C GLY A 86 9.38 9.39 3.74
N SER A 87 8.84 8.35 4.37
CA SER A 87 7.51 8.39 5.01
C SER A 87 7.44 9.35 6.18
N ALA A 88 8.51 9.45 6.99
CA ALA A 88 8.60 10.43 8.07
C ALA A 88 8.55 11.87 7.54
N ALA A 89 9.21 12.13 6.40
CA ALA A 89 9.11 13.44 5.74
C ALA A 89 7.70 13.67 5.19
N GLY A 90 7.15 12.70 4.44
CA GLY A 90 5.83 12.81 3.83
C GLY A 90 4.70 12.99 4.83
N SER A 91 4.68 12.22 5.92
CA SER A 91 3.65 12.30 6.96
C SER A 91 3.68 13.62 7.74
N ARG A 92 4.88 14.18 7.97
CA ARG A 92 5.00 15.53 8.54
C ARG A 92 4.43 16.59 7.61
N ILE A 93 4.74 16.51 6.31
CA ILE A 93 4.16 17.42 5.31
C ILE A 93 2.63 17.27 5.29
N ALA A 94 2.10 16.06 5.37
CA ALA A 94 0.66 15.80 5.38
C ALA A 94 -0.08 16.57 6.48
N LEU A 95 0.52 16.75 7.66
CA LEU A 95 -0.08 17.47 8.78
C LEU A 95 -0.27 18.98 8.52
N PHE A 96 0.50 19.55 7.57
CA PHE A 96 0.40 20.95 7.18
C PHE A 96 -0.42 21.18 5.91
N VAL A 97 -0.77 20.11 5.18
CA VAL A 97 -1.57 20.20 3.96
C VAL A 97 -3.04 20.45 4.33
N PRO A 98 -3.71 21.46 3.79
CA PRO A 98 -5.14 21.69 4.01
C PRO A 98 -5.99 20.48 3.62
N GLU A 99 -7.03 20.16 4.42
CA GLU A 99 -7.91 19.00 4.21
C GLU A 99 -8.49 18.95 2.79
N LYS A 100 -8.89 20.10 2.26
CA LYS A 100 -9.39 20.23 0.88
C LYS A 100 -8.39 19.77 -0.19
N ILE A 101 -7.10 19.94 0.07
CA ILE A 101 -6.05 19.45 -0.85
C ILE A 101 -5.95 17.92 -0.75
N ILE A 102 -6.06 17.36 0.46
CA ILE A 102 -6.08 15.90 0.66
C ILE A 102 -7.27 15.27 -0.07
N GLU A 103 -8.46 15.86 0.02
CA GLU A 103 -9.66 15.43 -0.71
C GLU A 103 -9.44 15.51 -2.24
N ASN A 104 -8.91 16.62 -2.73
CA ASN A 104 -8.62 16.78 -4.16
C ASN A 104 -7.54 15.80 -4.66
N LEU A 105 -6.52 15.49 -3.84
CA LEU A 105 -5.53 14.48 -4.17
C LEU A 105 -6.18 13.11 -4.40
N MET A 106 -7.22 12.77 -3.64
CA MET A 106 -7.97 11.53 -3.87
C MET A 106 -8.58 11.48 -5.27
N LEU A 107 -9.17 12.58 -5.73
CA LEU A 107 -9.82 12.66 -7.04
C LEU A 107 -8.81 12.56 -8.20
N ILE A 108 -7.58 13.05 -8.00
CA ILE A 108 -6.55 13.07 -9.04
C ILE A 108 -5.69 11.80 -9.02
N VAL A 109 -5.22 11.39 -7.85
CA VAL A 109 -4.26 10.29 -7.73
C VAL A 109 -4.92 8.95 -8.08
N LEU A 110 -6.18 8.73 -7.70
CA LEU A 110 -6.87 7.48 -8.00
C LEU A 110 -6.96 7.16 -9.50
N PRO A 111 -7.40 8.10 -10.39
CA PRO A 111 -7.39 7.86 -11.84
C PRO A 111 -5.98 7.68 -12.42
N VAL A 112 -5.02 8.47 -11.93
CA VAL A 112 -3.62 8.40 -12.41
C VAL A 112 -3.03 7.02 -12.08
N VAL A 113 -3.19 6.53 -10.85
CA VAL A 113 -2.75 5.19 -10.47
C VAL A 113 -3.44 4.13 -11.33
N ALA A 114 -4.75 4.23 -11.49
CA ALA A 114 -5.54 3.32 -12.32
C ALA A 114 -5.01 3.30 -13.77
N PHE A 115 -4.79 4.46 -14.37
CA PHE A 115 -4.29 4.59 -15.74
C PHE A 115 -2.90 3.95 -15.92
N PHE A 116 -1.95 4.25 -15.02
CA PHE A 116 -0.60 3.70 -15.10
C PHE A 116 -0.59 2.17 -14.99
N VAL A 117 -1.39 1.61 -14.11
CA VAL A 117 -1.43 0.16 -13.93
C VAL A 117 -2.13 -0.55 -15.09
N LEU A 118 -3.22 0.01 -15.61
CA LEU A 118 -3.91 -0.54 -16.79
C LEU A 118 -3.03 -0.51 -18.04
N ARG A 119 -2.20 0.52 -18.20
CA ARG A 119 -1.31 0.67 -19.35
C ARG A 119 -0.06 -0.21 -19.25
N ASN A 120 0.35 -0.61 -18.05
CA ASN A 120 1.61 -1.30 -17.88
C ASN A 120 1.49 -2.81 -18.14
N LYS A 121 2.05 -3.26 -19.26
CA LYS A 121 2.10 -4.67 -19.67
C LYS A 121 3.10 -5.52 -18.87
N SER A 122 3.93 -4.91 -18.01
CA SER A 122 4.99 -5.60 -17.24
C SER A 122 4.47 -6.68 -16.29
N PHE A 123 3.18 -6.66 -15.93
CA PHE A 123 2.55 -7.76 -15.20
C PHE A 123 2.30 -9.02 -16.05
N SER A 124 2.56 -8.98 -17.35
CA SER A 124 2.14 -10.03 -18.32
C SER A 124 3.22 -11.01 -18.69
N GLU A 125 4.48 -10.69 -18.47
CA GLU A 125 5.59 -11.53 -18.88
C GLU A 125 6.50 -11.79 -17.67
N GLU A 126 6.68 -13.06 -17.32
CA GLU A 126 7.90 -13.53 -16.65
C GLU A 126 9.06 -13.31 -17.62
N LYS A 127 9.40 -12.06 -17.91
CA LYS A 127 10.67 -11.78 -18.55
C LYS A 127 11.72 -12.21 -17.55
N GLU A 128 12.55 -13.16 -17.94
CA GLU A 128 13.88 -13.32 -17.36
C GLU A 128 14.60 -11.98 -17.56
N ALA A 129 14.35 -11.07 -16.64
CA ALA A 129 14.91 -9.75 -16.67
C ALA A 129 16.43 -9.90 -16.51
N GLN A 130 17.18 -9.42 -17.48
CA GLN A 130 18.64 -9.36 -17.36
C GLN A 130 18.98 -8.62 -16.06
N PRO A 131 19.73 -9.23 -15.14
CA PRO A 131 19.97 -8.63 -13.85
C PRO A 131 20.74 -7.32 -14.03
N LEU A 132 20.18 -6.23 -13.50
CA LEU A 132 20.89 -4.96 -13.43
C LEU A 132 22.20 -5.10 -12.62
N PRO A 133 23.26 -4.34 -12.95
CA PRO A 133 24.44 -4.24 -12.11
C PRO A 133 24.05 -3.95 -10.66
N GLY A 134 24.64 -4.67 -9.70
CA GLY A 134 24.22 -4.66 -8.30
C GLY A 134 24.13 -3.25 -7.69
N LYS A 135 25.12 -2.37 -7.95
CA LYS A 135 25.12 -0.98 -7.48
C LYS A 135 23.95 -0.15 -8.04
N LYS A 136 23.65 -0.27 -9.35
CA LYS A 136 22.56 0.44 -10.00
C LYS A 136 21.21 -0.02 -9.46
N ARG A 137 21.03 -1.34 -9.27
CA ARG A 137 19.79 -1.91 -8.68
C ARG A 137 19.58 -1.41 -7.26
N ILE A 138 20.62 -1.41 -6.42
CA ILE A 138 20.52 -0.88 -5.05
C ILE A 138 20.09 0.58 -5.08
N PHE A 139 20.79 1.42 -5.83
CA PHE A 139 20.48 2.85 -5.92
C PHE A 139 19.02 3.10 -6.35
N LEU A 140 18.57 2.45 -7.42
CA LEU A 140 17.18 2.62 -7.93
C LEU A 140 16.14 2.11 -6.93
N THR A 141 16.42 1.01 -6.22
CA THR A 141 15.52 0.49 -5.19
C THR A 141 15.42 1.44 -4.00
N LEU A 142 16.53 2.01 -3.54
CA LEU A 142 16.54 2.96 -2.42
C LEU A 142 15.86 4.28 -2.79
N ALA A 143 16.13 4.81 -3.99
CA ALA A 143 15.50 6.02 -4.49
C ALA A 143 13.97 5.83 -4.62
N ALA A 144 13.53 4.69 -5.16
CA ALA A 144 12.12 4.34 -5.25
C ALA A 144 11.49 4.19 -3.86
N ALA A 145 12.16 3.49 -2.93
CA ALA A 145 11.65 3.29 -1.58
C ALA A 145 11.51 4.61 -0.82
N PHE A 146 12.47 5.52 -0.96
CA PHE A 146 12.41 6.85 -0.37
C PHE A 146 11.27 7.69 -0.98
N GLY A 147 11.22 7.82 -2.31
CA GLY A 147 10.24 8.67 -2.99
C GLY A 147 8.81 8.14 -2.84
N ILE A 148 8.61 6.83 -3.02
CA ILE A 148 7.29 6.21 -2.83
C ILE A 148 6.93 6.14 -1.34
N GLY A 149 7.91 5.95 -0.45
CA GLY A 149 7.70 6.06 0.99
C GLY A 149 7.25 7.47 1.42
N MET A 150 7.84 8.52 0.84
CA MET A 150 7.41 9.90 1.06
C MET A 150 5.97 10.12 0.58
N TYR A 151 5.61 9.64 -0.60
CA TYR A 151 4.24 9.62 -1.08
C TYR A 151 3.30 8.86 -0.14
N ASP A 152 3.73 7.70 0.36
CA ASP A 152 2.94 6.89 1.31
C ASP A 152 2.71 7.59 2.64
N GLY A 153 3.70 8.30 3.15
CA GLY A 153 3.58 9.14 4.35
C GLY A 153 2.64 10.32 4.14
N LEU A 154 2.71 10.96 2.96
CA LEU A 154 1.89 12.12 2.62
C LEU A 154 0.42 11.74 2.41
N TYR A 155 0.16 10.65 1.68
CA TYR A 155 -1.19 10.28 1.23
C TYR A 155 -1.44 8.76 1.27
N GLY A 156 -0.68 7.94 0.55
CA GLY A 156 -0.60 6.49 0.65
C GLY A 156 -1.37 5.61 -0.33
N PRO A 157 -2.56 5.97 -0.85
CA PRO A 157 -3.30 5.08 -1.75
C PRO A 157 -2.50 4.65 -2.98
N GLY A 158 -2.42 3.34 -3.22
CA GLY A 158 -1.68 2.80 -4.38
C GLY A 158 -0.18 2.56 -4.15
N THR A 159 0.39 2.91 -3.01
CA THR A 159 1.81 2.75 -2.68
C THR A 159 2.34 1.35 -3.01
N GLY A 160 1.66 0.31 -2.57
CA GLY A 160 2.09 -1.07 -2.83
C GLY A 160 2.10 -1.41 -4.32
N THR A 161 1.13 -0.91 -5.07
CA THR A 161 1.08 -1.10 -6.53
C THR A 161 2.22 -0.35 -7.22
N PHE A 162 2.51 0.90 -6.83
CA PHE A 162 3.65 1.64 -7.37
C PHE A 162 4.98 0.95 -7.07
N LEU A 163 5.17 0.50 -5.82
CA LEU A 163 6.36 -0.26 -5.44
C LEU A 163 6.50 -1.52 -6.29
N LEU A 164 5.44 -2.29 -6.45
CA LEU A 164 5.46 -3.51 -7.24
C LEU A 164 5.87 -3.23 -8.69
N LEU A 165 5.29 -2.18 -9.32
CA LEU A 165 5.62 -1.74 -10.67
C LEU A 165 7.08 -1.32 -10.82
N VAL A 166 7.59 -0.51 -9.92
CA VAL A 166 8.96 -0.02 -9.96
C VAL A 166 9.96 -1.16 -9.69
N LEU A 167 9.66 -2.00 -8.72
CA LEU A 167 10.54 -3.12 -8.36
C LEU A 167 10.61 -4.18 -9.46
N THR A 168 9.52 -4.44 -10.16
CA THR A 168 9.53 -5.37 -11.31
C THR A 168 10.05 -4.71 -12.59
N GLY A 169 9.56 -3.52 -12.93
CA GLY A 169 9.83 -2.87 -14.21
C GLY A 169 11.16 -2.14 -14.29
N ILE A 170 11.63 -1.54 -13.18
CA ILE A 170 12.84 -0.72 -13.17
C ILE A 170 14.01 -1.44 -12.49
N THR A 171 13.76 -2.11 -11.36
CA THR A 171 14.86 -2.80 -10.63
C THR A 171 15.01 -4.26 -11.04
N HIS A 172 14.13 -4.75 -11.90
CA HIS A 172 14.15 -6.11 -12.44
C HIS A 172 14.17 -7.21 -11.37
N LEU A 173 13.44 -7.01 -10.26
CA LEU A 173 13.17 -8.08 -9.31
C LEU A 173 12.12 -9.03 -9.88
N SER A 174 12.24 -10.32 -9.59
CA SER A 174 11.17 -11.27 -9.91
C SER A 174 9.88 -10.89 -9.19
N MET A 175 8.72 -11.29 -9.70
CA MET A 175 7.41 -10.96 -9.10
C MET A 175 7.33 -11.41 -7.63
N LYS A 176 7.89 -12.57 -7.28
CA LYS A 176 7.97 -13.05 -5.89
C LYS A 176 8.80 -12.12 -5.01
N GLN A 177 10.00 -11.77 -5.47
CA GLN A 177 10.89 -10.87 -4.75
C GLN A 177 10.30 -9.46 -4.62
N ALA A 178 9.74 -8.93 -5.71
CA ALA A 178 9.09 -7.63 -5.73
C ALA A 178 7.89 -7.58 -4.79
N SER A 179 7.04 -8.62 -4.75
CA SER A 179 5.92 -8.71 -3.82
C SER A 179 6.37 -8.67 -2.36
N ALA A 180 7.40 -9.43 -2.00
CA ALA A 180 7.93 -9.43 -0.63
C ALA A 180 8.62 -8.11 -0.27
N ALA A 181 9.47 -7.57 -1.15
CA ALA A 181 10.13 -6.28 -0.94
C ALA A 181 9.11 -5.15 -0.80
N THR A 182 8.06 -5.14 -1.64
CA THR A 182 6.94 -4.20 -1.53
C THR A 182 6.30 -4.24 -0.13
N LYS A 183 6.06 -5.44 0.43
CA LYS A 183 5.45 -5.54 1.76
C LYS A 183 6.35 -5.03 2.87
N ILE A 184 7.65 -5.29 2.80
CA ILE A 184 8.62 -4.75 3.77
C ILE A 184 8.69 -3.23 3.68
N ILE A 185 8.84 -2.67 2.48
CA ILE A 185 8.93 -1.23 2.25
C ILE A 185 7.63 -0.55 2.71
N ASN A 186 6.47 -1.09 2.32
CA ASN A 186 5.16 -0.55 2.67
C ASN A 186 4.86 -0.67 4.18
N LEU A 187 5.26 -1.77 4.83
CA LEU A 187 5.14 -1.89 6.29
C LEU A 187 5.97 -0.82 6.98
N SER A 188 7.22 -0.64 6.55
CA SER A 188 8.15 0.31 7.15
C SER A 188 7.66 1.75 6.97
N SER A 189 7.16 2.11 5.81
CA SER A 189 6.56 3.43 5.57
C SER A 189 5.28 3.65 6.37
N ASN A 190 4.40 2.63 6.46
CA ASN A 190 3.18 2.71 7.27
C ASN A 190 3.47 2.87 8.76
N VAL A 191 4.45 2.12 9.32
CA VAL A 191 4.89 2.27 10.72
C VAL A 191 5.40 3.68 10.97
N SER A 192 6.25 4.20 10.08
CA SER A 192 6.81 5.54 10.19
C SER A 192 5.73 6.63 10.17
N ALA A 193 4.79 6.56 9.21
CA ALA A 193 3.67 7.48 9.14
C ALA A 193 2.73 7.35 10.35
N LEU A 194 2.42 6.11 10.77
CA LEU A 194 1.59 5.85 11.95
C LEU A 194 2.16 6.53 13.19
N ILE A 195 3.46 6.43 13.43
CA ILE A 195 4.11 7.11 14.57
C ILE A 195 3.89 8.62 14.49
N THR A 196 4.05 9.23 13.31
CA THR A 196 3.80 10.67 13.13
C THR A 196 2.36 11.05 13.44
N PHE A 197 1.37 10.28 12.91
CA PHE A 197 -0.05 10.56 13.16
C PHE A 197 -0.49 10.25 14.59
N LEU A 198 0.13 9.28 15.27
CA LEU A 198 -0.11 9.03 16.69
C LEU A 198 0.36 10.21 17.56
N ILE A 199 1.57 10.72 17.28
CA ILE A 199 2.13 11.87 18.01
C ILE A 199 1.28 13.13 17.80
N SER A 200 0.71 13.32 16.60
CA SER A 200 -0.16 14.46 16.29
C SER A 200 -1.60 14.29 16.79
N GLY A 201 -1.97 13.16 17.39
CA GLY A 201 -3.35 12.88 17.81
C GLY A 201 -4.34 12.66 16.64
N SER A 202 -3.84 12.42 15.44
CA SER A 202 -4.64 12.29 14.20
C SER A 202 -5.03 10.83 13.92
N VAL A 203 -5.49 10.09 14.93
CA VAL A 203 -5.92 8.69 14.79
C VAL A 203 -7.22 8.46 15.56
N ASP A 204 -8.26 7.97 14.88
CA ASP A 204 -9.45 7.44 15.54
C ASP A 204 -9.18 6.00 15.96
N TYR A 205 -8.96 5.77 17.25
CA TYR A 205 -8.63 4.45 17.78
C TYR A 205 -9.77 3.44 17.65
N ARG A 206 -11.02 3.87 17.74
CA ARG A 206 -12.18 2.96 17.73
C ARG A 206 -12.33 2.33 16.34
N LEU A 207 -12.46 3.18 15.32
CA LEU A 207 -12.56 2.71 13.93
C LEU A 207 -11.23 2.12 13.44
N GLY A 208 -10.10 2.63 13.93
CA GLY A 208 -8.77 2.14 13.58
C GLY A 208 -8.51 0.72 14.09
N ILE A 209 -8.89 0.39 15.33
CA ILE A 209 -8.72 -0.97 15.89
C ILE A 209 -9.69 -1.95 15.21
N ALA A 210 -10.96 -1.57 15.02
CA ALA A 210 -11.91 -2.39 14.29
C ALA A 210 -11.44 -2.65 12.85
N GLY A 211 -10.97 -1.60 12.17
CA GLY A 211 -10.36 -1.69 10.85
C GLY A 211 -9.10 -2.55 10.84
N ALA A 212 -8.25 -2.47 11.88
CA ALA A 212 -7.05 -3.30 11.99
C ALA A 212 -7.38 -4.79 12.03
N VAL A 213 -8.37 -5.20 12.82
CA VAL A 213 -8.84 -6.59 12.87
C VAL A 213 -9.32 -7.06 11.50
N CYS A 214 -10.14 -6.26 10.82
CA CYS A 214 -10.64 -6.58 9.49
C CYS A 214 -9.51 -6.60 8.43
N CYS A 215 -8.56 -5.65 8.51
CA CYS A 215 -7.40 -5.60 7.63
C CYS A 215 -6.49 -6.83 7.81
N ILE A 216 -6.23 -7.24 9.05
CA ILE A 216 -5.49 -8.46 9.40
C ILE A 216 -6.15 -9.67 8.74
N ALA A 217 -7.47 -9.82 8.88
CA ALA A 217 -8.20 -10.94 8.27
C ALA A 217 -8.10 -10.91 6.73
N GLY A 218 -8.26 -9.74 6.12
CA GLY A 218 -8.10 -9.56 4.68
C GLY A 218 -6.68 -9.93 4.19
N HIS A 219 -5.65 -9.42 4.87
CA HIS A 219 -4.25 -9.75 4.56
C HIS A 219 -3.93 -11.23 4.75
N TYR A 220 -4.48 -11.83 5.80
CA TYR A 220 -4.30 -13.26 6.04
C TYR A 220 -4.85 -14.10 4.89
N VAL A 221 -6.06 -13.82 4.43
CA VAL A 221 -6.68 -14.52 3.30
C VAL A 221 -5.92 -14.24 1.99
N GLY A 222 -5.71 -12.96 1.66
CA GLY A 222 -5.09 -12.55 0.40
C GLY A 222 -3.65 -13.04 0.25
N ALA A 223 -2.81 -12.90 1.28
CA ALA A 223 -1.44 -13.42 1.26
C ALA A 223 -1.42 -14.96 1.18
N GLY A 224 -2.45 -15.63 1.76
CA GLY A 224 -2.63 -17.06 1.64
C GLY A 224 -2.82 -17.52 0.21
N MET A 225 -3.66 -16.82 -0.51
CA MET A 225 -3.92 -17.13 -1.92
C MET A 225 -2.67 -16.94 -2.79
N VAL A 226 -1.92 -15.85 -2.58
CA VAL A 226 -0.65 -15.63 -3.32
C VAL A 226 0.37 -16.72 -3.06
N VAL A 227 0.48 -17.18 -1.81
CA VAL A 227 1.41 -18.27 -1.47
C VAL A 227 0.97 -19.60 -2.06
N LYS A 228 -0.34 -19.88 -2.09
CA LYS A 228 -0.91 -21.13 -2.62
C LYS A 228 -0.93 -21.15 -4.14
N ASP A 229 -1.48 -20.10 -4.75
CA ASP A 229 -1.78 -20.05 -6.18
C ASP A 229 -0.68 -19.35 -6.99
N GLY A 230 0.36 -18.86 -6.32
CA GLY A 230 1.45 -18.13 -6.90
C GLY A 230 1.08 -16.69 -7.26
N THR A 231 2.04 -16.00 -7.88
CA THR A 231 1.86 -14.59 -8.25
C THR A 231 0.91 -14.36 -9.43
N LYS A 232 0.42 -15.42 -10.07
CA LYS A 232 -0.55 -15.34 -11.18
C LYS A 232 -1.84 -14.61 -10.80
N ILE A 233 -2.24 -14.68 -9.51
CA ILE A 233 -3.44 -14.00 -9.00
C ILE A 233 -3.23 -12.48 -8.86
N VAL A 234 -2.00 -12.00 -8.79
CA VAL A 234 -1.69 -10.58 -8.57
C VAL A 234 -2.27 -9.72 -9.70
N LYS A 235 -2.03 -10.11 -10.95
CA LYS A 235 -2.48 -9.36 -12.14
C LYS A 235 -4.00 -9.16 -12.22
N PRO A 236 -4.84 -10.21 -12.17
CA PRO A 236 -6.29 -10.03 -12.27
C PRO A 236 -6.86 -9.21 -11.11
N VAL A 237 -6.32 -9.34 -9.89
CA VAL A 237 -6.78 -8.56 -8.75
C VAL A 237 -6.38 -7.09 -8.90
N VAL A 238 -5.16 -6.78 -9.36
CA VAL A 238 -4.75 -5.40 -9.68
C VAL A 238 -5.70 -4.78 -10.71
N ILE A 239 -5.96 -5.48 -11.82
CA ILE A 239 -6.85 -4.99 -12.89
C ILE A 239 -8.26 -4.76 -12.36
N PHE A 240 -8.82 -5.70 -11.59
CA PHE A 240 -10.15 -5.58 -11.00
C PHE A 240 -10.28 -4.36 -10.08
N VAL A 241 -9.32 -4.17 -9.18
CA VAL A 241 -9.32 -3.04 -8.24
C VAL A 241 -9.24 -1.71 -8.96
N LEU A 242 -8.39 -1.65 -9.98
CA LEU A 242 -8.22 -0.42 -10.75
C LEU A 242 -9.43 -0.12 -11.62
N ALA A 243 -10.05 -1.13 -12.21
CA ALA A 243 -11.32 -0.96 -12.94
C ALA A 243 -12.42 -0.45 -12.01
N ALA A 244 -12.55 -1.04 -10.81
CA ALA A 244 -13.53 -0.60 -9.82
C ALA A 244 -13.28 0.85 -9.37
N LEU A 245 -12.00 1.25 -9.22
CA LEU A 245 -11.63 2.61 -8.90
C LEU A 245 -11.92 3.59 -10.03
N PHE A 246 -11.59 3.21 -11.27
CA PHE A 246 -11.87 4.02 -12.45
C PHE A 246 -13.37 4.27 -12.62
N ILE A 247 -14.19 3.22 -12.45
CA ILE A 247 -15.64 3.33 -12.46
C ILE A 247 -16.14 4.27 -11.36
N LYS A 248 -15.60 4.14 -10.14
CA LYS A 248 -15.99 5.01 -9.02
C LYS A 248 -15.64 6.48 -9.29
N VAL A 249 -14.48 6.76 -9.89
CA VAL A 249 -14.07 8.13 -10.23
C VAL A 249 -14.95 8.73 -11.32
N ILE A 250 -15.36 7.94 -12.32
CA ILE A 250 -16.25 8.42 -13.41
C ILE A 250 -17.68 8.61 -12.91
N LEU A 251 -18.18 7.69 -12.08
CA LEU A 251 -19.56 7.71 -11.57
C LEU A 251 -19.70 8.51 -10.26
N GLY A 252 -18.61 8.77 -9.57
CA GLY A 252 -18.59 9.45 -8.29
C GLY A 252 -18.54 10.96 -8.41
N LYS A 253 -19.58 11.54 -8.97
CA LYS A 253 -20.02 12.89 -8.60
C LYS A 253 -20.85 12.82 -7.35
#